data_8453f50237e3898efbba1faf4666fa85
#
_entry.id   8453f50237e3898efbba1faf4666fa85
#
_cell.length_a   1.000
_cell.length_b   1.000
_cell.length_c   1.000
_cell.angle_alpha   90.00
_cell.angle_beta   90.00
_cell.angle_gamma   90.00
#
_symmetry.space_group_name_H-M   'P 1'
#
loop_
_entity.id
_entity.type
_entity.pdbx_description
1 polymer ?
#
loop_
_entity_poly.entity_id
_entity_poly.type
_entity_poly.pdbx_seq_one_letter_code
_entity_poly.pdbx_strand_id
1 'polypeptide(L)'
;RGLSCGSDPNLLGINNPAELAASEELRRRAIVEERLAAGVAMHGPDMVRMGPYVTVEPGAELFGPCELYGHTHIASDVIIESHCVIRDSRVESGTVVHSFSHMDHAEVGPDCLVGPYARLRPGAVMERGAHMGNFVEMKKARLCEGAKANHLTYLGDAEVGARANIGAGTITCNYDGVNKYKTIIGEHAFIGSNTALVAPVTVGAEALVGAGSVITTDVPDGDLAVA
;
A
#
# COMPACT_ATOMS: atom_id res chain seq x y z
N ARG A 1 50.60 7.22 -9.29
CA ARG A 1 50.01 8.35 -10.06
C ARG A 1 48.57 8.50 -9.58
N GLY A 2 48.26 9.62 -8.88
CA GLY A 2 46.89 9.96 -8.54
C GLY A 2 46.15 10.40 -9.80
N LEU A 3 44.89 9.95 -9.94
CA LEU A 3 43.95 10.51 -10.91
C LEU A 3 43.26 11.72 -10.28
N SER A 4 43.40 12.90 -10.92
CA SER A 4 42.62 14.06 -10.52
C SER A 4 41.20 13.92 -11.07
N CYS A 5 40.21 13.78 -10.21
CA CYS A 5 38.81 13.71 -10.57
C CYS A 5 38.12 15.08 -10.62
N GLY A 6 38.88 16.18 -10.52
CA GLY A 6 38.34 17.53 -10.46
C GLY A 6 37.53 17.78 -9.20
N SER A 7 36.48 18.62 -9.33
CA SER A 7 35.55 18.97 -8.24
C SER A 7 34.21 18.22 -8.38
N ASP A 8 34.25 16.90 -8.69
CA ASP A 8 33.04 16.12 -8.76
C ASP A 8 32.34 16.09 -7.39
N PRO A 9 31.11 16.61 -7.29
CA PRO A 9 30.38 16.65 -6.03
C PRO A 9 30.04 15.25 -5.48
N ASN A 10 30.09 14.20 -6.31
CA ASN A 10 29.89 12.83 -5.86
C ASN A 10 31.08 12.23 -5.12
N LEU A 11 32.22 12.90 -5.13
CA LEU A 11 33.47 12.47 -4.49
C LEU A 11 33.82 13.29 -3.22
N LEU A 12 32.87 14.06 -2.70
CA LEU A 12 33.04 14.81 -1.48
C LEU A 12 33.12 13.89 -0.25
N GLY A 13 34.12 14.08 0.59
CA GLY A 13 34.19 13.42 1.89
C GLY A 13 33.08 13.94 2.81
N ILE A 14 32.52 13.06 3.64
CA ILE A 14 31.49 13.39 4.63
C ILE A 14 32.08 13.18 6.03
N ASN A 15 32.19 14.24 6.81
CA ASN A 15 32.83 14.22 8.13
C ASN A 15 31.86 14.60 9.26
N ASN A 16 30.70 15.17 8.96
CA ASN A 16 29.74 15.62 9.94
C ASN A 16 28.31 15.58 9.37
N PRO A 17 27.25 15.67 10.23
CA PRO A 17 25.86 15.62 9.79
C PRO A 17 25.46 16.73 8.80
N ALA A 18 26.08 17.90 8.85
CA ALA A 18 25.76 18.98 7.92
C ALA A 18 26.27 18.67 6.50
N GLU A 19 27.47 18.10 6.38
CA GLU A 19 28.01 17.62 5.11
C GLU A 19 27.21 16.45 4.55
N LEU A 20 26.74 15.54 5.43
CA LEU A 20 25.84 14.47 5.04
C LEU A 20 24.53 15.03 4.45
N ALA A 21 23.86 15.94 5.16
CA ALA A 21 22.61 16.54 4.71
C ALA A 21 22.79 17.29 3.37
N ALA A 22 23.90 18.00 3.19
CA ALA A 22 24.20 18.67 1.93
C ALA A 22 24.40 17.66 0.77
N SER A 23 25.09 16.55 1.03
CA SER A 23 25.32 15.50 0.04
C SER A 23 24.03 14.75 -0.32
N GLU A 24 23.19 14.47 0.66
CA GLU A 24 21.85 13.88 0.46
C GLU A 24 20.98 14.79 -0.42
N GLU A 25 20.98 16.10 -0.17
CA GLU A 25 20.21 17.06 -0.95
C GLU A 25 20.72 17.17 -2.40
N LEU A 26 22.04 17.16 -2.62
CA LEU A 26 22.62 17.10 -3.96
C LEU A 26 22.14 15.84 -4.71
N ARG A 27 22.20 14.69 -4.03
CA ARG A 27 21.78 13.43 -4.63
C ARG A 27 20.28 13.40 -4.91
N ARG A 28 19.45 13.89 -3.97
CA ARG A 28 18.00 14.01 -4.15
C ARG A 28 17.68 14.83 -5.39
N ARG A 29 18.28 16.01 -5.55
CA ARG A 29 18.06 16.88 -6.71
C ARG A 29 18.41 16.20 -8.01
N ALA A 30 19.56 15.55 -8.07
CA ALA A 30 19.99 14.83 -9.27
C ALA A 30 19.02 13.73 -9.69
N ILE A 31 18.50 12.95 -8.71
CA ILE A 31 17.50 11.91 -8.98
C ILE A 31 16.17 12.53 -9.48
N VAL A 32 15.70 13.59 -8.82
CA VAL A 32 14.45 14.27 -9.20
C VAL A 32 14.56 14.86 -10.62
N GLU A 33 15.66 15.55 -10.93
CA GLU A 33 15.91 16.11 -12.27
C GLU A 33 15.95 15.02 -13.35
N GLU A 34 16.59 13.89 -13.06
CA GLU A 34 16.63 12.73 -13.97
C GLU A 34 15.21 12.20 -14.26
N ARG A 35 14.36 12.07 -13.25
CA ARG A 35 12.98 11.57 -13.41
C ARG A 35 12.07 12.59 -14.11
N LEU A 36 12.21 13.87 -13.82
CA LEU A 36 11.50 14.93 -14.54
C LEU A 36 11.87 14.90 -16.04
N ALA A 37 13.17 14.81 -16.36
CA ALA A 37 13.64 14.71 -17.74
C ALA A 37 13.17 13.43 -18.44
N ALA A 38 12.93 12.35 -17.69
CA ALA A 38 12.39 11.09 -18.19
C ALA A 38 10.86 11.11 -18.38
N GLY A 39 10.16 12.18 -18.04
CA GLY A 39 8.71 12.32 -18.27
C GLY A 39 7.82 11.97 -17.07
N VAL A 40 8.37 11.99 -15.86
CA VAL A 40 7.58 11.90 -14.61
C VAL A 40 7.09 13.28 -14.25
N ALA A 41 5.78 13.45 -14.04
CA ALA A 41 5.22 14.72 -13.56
C ALA A 41 5.41 14.87 -12.05
N MET A 42 5.89 16.03 -11.58
CA MET A 42 6.05 16.27 -10.14
C MET A 42 5.51 17.66 -9.76
N HIS A 43 4.64 17.67 -8.75
CA HIS A 43 4.13 18.87 -8.12
C HIS A 43 4.88 19.11 -6.81
N GLY A 44 5.59 20.25 -6.71
CA GLY A 44 6.48 20.52 -5.59
C GLY A 44 7.71 19.60 -5.54
N PRO A 45 8.51 19.53 -6.62
CA PRO A 45 9.64 18.59 -6.72
C PRO A 45 10.69 18.75 -5.63
N ASP A 46 10.81 19.93 -5.04
CA ASP A 46 11.71 20.17 -3.90
C ASP A 46 11.31 19.38 -2.63
N MET A 47 10.06 18.95 -2.54
CA MET A 47 9.51 18.17 -1.43
C MET A 47 9.41 16.67 -1.74
N VAL A 48 9.81 16.22 -2.92
CA VAL A 48 9.85 14.79 -3.27
C VAL A 48 11.18 14.20 -2.85
N ARG A 49 11.14 13.15 -2.02
CA ARG A 49 12.31 12.35 -1.63
C ARG A 49 12.29 11.01 -2.30
N MET A 50 13.37 10.67 -2.97
CA MET A 50 13.46 9.44 -3.76
C MET A 50 14.82 8.79 -3.55
N GLY A 51 14.80 7.51 -3.16
CA GLY A 51 16.00 6.70 -3.00
C GLY A 51 16.63 6.30 -4.35
N PRO A 52 17.91 5.92 -4.37
CA PRO A 52 18.64 5.64 -5.62
C PRO A 52 18.17 4.37 -6.36
N TYR A 53 17.45 3.48 -5.67
CA TYR A 53 16.93 2.24 -6.27
C TYR A 53 15.44 2.33 -6.62
N VAL A 54 14.83 3.50 -6.43
CA VAL A 54 13.44 3.76 -6.81
C VAL A 54 13.35 3.92 -8.32
N THR A 55 12.41 3.24 -8.93
CA THR A 55 12.07 3.39 -10.34
C THR A 55 10.68 4.00 -10.46
N VAL A 56 10.56 5.04 -11.29
CA VAL A 56 9.29 5.68 -11.62
C VAL A 56 9.22 5.77 -13.13
N GLU A 57 8.18 5.22 -13.72
CA GLU A 57 7.99 5.23 -15.17
C GLU A 57 7.45 6.59 -15.67
N PRO A 58 7.72 6.94 -16.94
CA PRO A 58 7.12 8.10 -17.57
C PRO A 58 5.59 8.07 -17.52
N GLY A 59 4.97 9.23 -17.34
CA GLY A 59 3.50 9.34 -17.18
C GLY A 59 3.00 9.22 -15.75
N ALA A 60 3.82 8.77 -14.81
CA ALA A 60 3.47 8.83 -13.38
C ALA A 60 3.46 10.27 -12.88
N GLU A 61 2.61 10.55 -11.87
CA GLU A 61 2.42 11.87 -11.27
C GLU A 61 2.62 11.82 -9.75
N LEU A 62 3.55 12.63 -9.23
CA LEU A 62 3.93 12.66 -7.82
C LEU A 62 3.62 14.04 -7.22
N PHE A 63 2.95 14.08 -6.08
CA PHE A 63 2.67 15.30 -5.33
C PHE A 63 3.53 15.36 -4.06
N GLY A 64 4.41 16.33 -3.96
CA GLY A 64 5.18 16.58 -2.74
C GLY A 64 4.35 17.23 -1.62
N PRO A 65 4.70 17.00 -0.34
CA PRO A 65 5.77 16.11 0.08
C PRO A 65 5.41 14.63 -0.06
N CYS A 66 6.30 13.82 -0.63
CA CYS A 66 6.18 12.36 -0.63
C CYS A 66 7.56 11.71 -0.57
N GLU A 67 7.61 10.49 -0.07
CA GLU A 67 8.86 9.77 0.19
C GLU A 67 8.82 8.36 -0.42
N LEU A 68 9.74 8.06 -1.33
CA LEU A 68 9.85 6.77 -1.99
C LEU A 68 11.22 6.16 -1.69
N TYR A 69 11.27 4.94 -1.15
CA TYR A 69 12.50 4.32 -0.68
C TYR A 69 12.66 2.86 -1.12
N GLY A 70 13.87 2.34 -0.93
CA GLY A 70 14.22 0.96 -1.24
C GLY A 70 14.04 0.63 -2.71
N HIS A 71 13.65 -0.60 -3.01
CA HIS A 71 13.37 -1.08 -4.36
C HIS A 71 11.90 -0.83 -4.76
N THR A 72 11.43 0.40 -4.58
CA THR A 72 10.07 0.79 -4.96
C THR A 72 9.97 0.99 -6.47
N HIS A 73 8.91 0.44 -7.06
CA HIS A 73 8.58 0.62 -8.47
C HIS A 73 7.19 1.27 -8.61
N ILE A 74 7.13 2.38 -9.33
CA ILE A 74 5.90 3.10 -9.68
C ILE A 74 5.74 3.03 -11.20
N ALA A 75 4.70 2.37 -11.67
CA ALA A 75 4.40 2.22 -13.09
C ALA A 75 3.84 3.52 -13.70
N SER A 76 3.68 3.54 -15.01
CA SER A 76 3.06 4.65 -15.75
C SER A 76 1.61 4.89 -15.28
N ASP A 77 1.13 6.13 -15.44
CA ASP A 77 -0.24 6.54 -15.10
C ASP A 77 -0.64 6.32 -13.62
N VAL A 78 0.34 6.13 -12.73
CA VAL A 78 0.12 6.09 -11.29
C VAL A 78 0.13 7.50 -10.73
N ILE A 79 -0.80 7.80 -9.85
CA ILE A 79 -0.86 9.06 -9.09
C ILE A 79 -0.49 8.79 -7.64
N ILE A 80 0.57 9.42 -7.14
CA ILE A 80 0.93 9.41 -5.72
C ILE A 80 0.65 10.80 -5.15
N GLU A 81 -0.39 10.90 -4.33
CA GLU A 81 -0.72 12.15 -3.66
C GLU A 81 0.26 12.48 -2.52
N SER A 82 0.12 13.67 -1.95
CA SER A 82 1.05 14.18 -0.95
C SER A 82 1.03 13.40 0.37
N HIS A 83 2.15 13.48 1.11
CA HIS A 83 2.36 12.85 2.42
C HIS A 83 2.31 11.31 2.39
N CYS A 84 2.51 10.71 1.23
CA CYS A 84 2.67 9.27 1.13
C CYS A 84 4.11 8.84 1.42
N VAL A 85 4.27 7.70 2.10
CA VAL A 85 5.57 7.04 2.33
C VAL A 85 5.50 5.63 1.77
N ILE A 86 6.33 5.32 0.78
CA ILE A 86 6.30 4.03 0.08
C ILE A 86 7.71 3.43 0.08
N ARG A 87 7.84 2.21 0.59
CA ARG A 87 9.11 1.49 0.70
C ARG A 87 8.99 0.08 0.14
N ASP A 88 10.00 -0.33 -0.65
CA ASP A 88 10.15 -1.71 -1.15
C ASP A 88 8.84 -2.29 -1.70
N SER A 89 8.08 -1.48 -2.44
CA SER A 89 6.72 -1.77 -2.87
C SER A 89 6.57 -1.57 -4.37
N ARG A 90 5.58 -2.24 -4.95
CA ARG A 90 5.23 -2.14 -6.36
C ARG A 90 3.83 -1.58 -6.53
N VAL A 91 3.68 -0.57 -7.39
CA VAL A 91 2.39 0.06 -7.71
C VAL A 91 2.22 0.05 -9.23
N GLU A 92 1.20 -0.64 -9.69
CA GLU A 92 0.90 -0.83 -11.11
C GLU A 92 0.02 0.30 -11.67
N SER A 93 -0.03 0.36 -13.01
CA SER A 93 -0.62 1.46 -13.76
C SER A 93 -2.08 1.76 -13.43
N GLY A 94 -2.49 3.03 -13.57
CA GLY A 94 -3.84 3.50 -13.31
C GLY A 94 -4.21 3.59 -11.83
N THR A 95 -3.30 3.21 -10.93
CA THR A 95 -3.56 3.24 -9.48
C THR A 95 -3.37 4.62 -8.90
N VAL A 96 -4.25 4.98 -7.97
CA VAL A 96 -4.16 6.22 -7.18
C VAL A 96 -3.88 5.90 -5.73
N VAL A 97 -2.78 6.45 -5.21
CA VAL A 97 -2.43 6.39 -3.79
C VAL A 97 -2.73 7.76 -3.17
N HIS A 98 -3.82 7.82 -2.43
CA HIS A 98 -4.29 9.03 -1.77
C HIS A 98 -3.43 9.41 -0.58
N SER A 99 -3.47 10.69 -0.24
CA SER A 99 -2.64 11.33 0.79
C SER A 99 -2.58 10.59 2.12
N PHE A 100 -1.44 10.71 2.79
CA PHE A 100 -1.15 10.12 4.11
C PHE A 100 -1.17 8.58 4.15
N SER A 101 -1.02 7.92 3.01
CA SER A 101 -0.92 6.46 2.95
C SER A 101 0.52 5.99 3.14
N HIS A 102 0.67 4.84 3.80
CA HIS A 102 1.96 4.22 4.09
C HIS A 102 2.01 2.80 3.54
N MET A 103 3.04 2.51 2.74
CA MET A 103 3.24 1.20 2.13
C MET A 103 4.65 0.67 2.43
N ASP A 104 4.74 -0.59 2.82
CA ASP A 104 5.99 -1.26 3.12
C ASP A 104 5.92 -2.73 2.65
N HIS A 105 6.80 -3.13 1.73
CA HIS A 105 6.83 -4.47 1.13
C HIS A 105 5.43 -4.94 0.67
N ALA A 106 4.74 -4.09 -0.10
CA ALA A 106 3.40 -4.31 -0.60
C ALA A 106 3.36 -4.34 -2.14
N GLU A 107 2.39 -5.07 -2.66
CA GLU A 107 2.11 -5.15 -4.09
C GLU A 107 0.71 -4.61 -4.37
N VAL A 108 0.61 -3.60 -5.22
CA VAL A 108 -0.66 -3.00 -5.63
C VAL A 108 -0.80 -3.12 -7.13
N GLY A 109 -1.80 -3.89 -7.53
CA GLY A 109 -2.17 -4.13 -8.92
C GLY A 109 -2.72 -2.89 -9.63
N PRO A 110 -3.06 -3.03 -10.90
CA PRO A 110 -3.53 -1.89 -11.70
C PRO A 110 -4.94 -1.43 -11.30
N ASP A 111 -5.24 -0.16 -11.58
CA ASP A 111 -6.55 0.46 -11.41
C ASP A 111 -7.07 0.42 -9.96
N CYS A 112 -6.16 0.32 -8.97
CA CYS A 112 -6.50 0.30 -7.55
C CYS A 112 -6.69 1.70 -6.96
N LEU A 113 -7.45 1.79 -5.86
CA LEU A 113 -7.52 2.98 -5.03
C LEU A 113 -7.01 2.66 -3.62
N VAL A 114 -6.01 3.43 -3.15
CA VAL A 114 -5.39 3.23 -1.84
C VAL A 114 -5.50 4.49 -1.01
N GLY A 115 -6.14 4.41 0.14
CA GLY A 115 -6.25 5.51 1.09
C GLY A 115 -7.49 6.40 0.91
N PRO A 116 -7.45 7.62 1.49
CA PRO A 116 -6.35 8.20 2.28
C PRO A 116 -6.13 7.49 3.64
N TYR A 117 -4.98 7.74 4.29
CA TYR A 117 -4.64 7.15 5.59
C TYR A 117 -4.67 5.60 5.60
N ALA A 118 -4.33 4.97 4.49
CA ALA A 118 -4.23 3.52 4.39
C ALA A 118 -2.83 3.04 4.80
N ARG A 119 -2.76 1.84 5.39
CA ARG A 119 -1.50 1.22 5.77
C ARG A 119 -1.35 -0.18 5.21
N LEU A 120 -0.49 -0.34 4.21
CA LEU A 120 -0.12 -1.63 3.66
C LEU A 120 1.21 -2.08 4.30
N ARG A 121 1.16 -3.20 5.01
CA ARG A 121 2.31 -3.80 5.69
C ARG A 121 2.85 -4.97 4.87
N PRO A 122 4.05 -5.51 5.24
CA PRO A 122 4.67 -6.58 4.49
C PRO A 122 3.73 -7.75 4.18
N GLY A 123 3.68 -8.12 2.89
CA GLY A 123 2.82 -9.16 2.36
C GLY A 123 1.37 -8.74 2.09
N ALA A 124 1.08 -7.43 2.08
CA ALA A 124 -0.19 -6.93 1.57
C ALA A 124 -0.20 -6.95 0.04
N VAL A 125 -1.25 -7.49 -0.55
CA VAL A 125 -1.45 -7.59 -2.01
C VAL A 125 -2.83 -7.08 -2.37
N MET A 126 -2.90 -6.18 -3.33
CA MET A 126 -4.16 -5.73 -3.93
C MET A 126 -4.14 -6.12 -5.41
N GLU A 127 -5.19 -6.80 -5.87
CA GLU A 127 -5.34 -7.15 -7.28
C GLU A 127 -6.08 -6.04 -8.04
N ARG A 128 -6.22 -6.19 -9.36
CA ARG A 128 -6.84 -5.19 -10.24
C ARG A 128 -8.14 -4.61 -9.67
N GLY A 129 -8.23 -3.28 -9.65
CA GLY A 129 -9.46 -2.57 -9.29
C GLY A 129 -9.88 -2.73 -7.82
N ALA A 130 -9.02 -3.29 -6.96
CA ALA A 130 -9.33 -3.38 -5.54
C ALA A 130 -9.29 -2.00 -4.87
N HIS A 131 -10.15 -1.79 -3.87
CA HIS A 131 -10.25 -0.53 -3.15
C HIS A 131 -9.94 -0.74 -1.67
N MET A 132 -8.95 0.00 -1.17
CA MET A 132 -8.60 0.09 0.24
C MET A 132 -8.74 1.55 0.68
N GLY A 133 -9.71 1.86 1.51
CA GLY A 133 -10.02 3.24 1.89
C GLY A 133 -9.36 3.69 3.19
N ASN A 134 -9.97 4.69 3.84
CA ASN A 134 -9.37 5.38 4.95
C ASN A 134 -9.33 4.56 6.26
N PHE A 135 -8.21 4.67 6.96
CA PHE A 135 -7.94 3.96 8.22
C PHE A 135 -8.09 2.44 8.09
N VAL A 136 -7.73 1.90 6.94
CA VAL A 136 -7.64 0.46 6.71
C VAL A 136 -6.18 0.04 6.83
N GLU A 137 -5.93 -1.05 7.57
CA GLU A 137 -4.62 -1.67 7.67
C GLU A 137 -4.66 -3.09 7.11
N MET A 138 -3.71 -3.42 6.23
CA MET A 138 -3.51 -4.77 5.70
C MET A 138 -2.14 -5.31 6.08
N LYS A 139 -2.07 -6.58 6.50
CA LYS A 139 -0.84 -7.30 6.79
C LYS A 139 -0.94 -8.76 6.36
N LYS A 140 -0.05 -9.22 5.47
CA LYS A 140 -0.12 -10.59 4.93
C LYS A 140 -1.55 -10.93 4.49
N ALA A 141 -2.17 -10.01 3.76
CA ALA A 141 -3.55 -10.12 3.32
C ALA A 141 -3.66 -9.78 1.84
N ARG A 142 -4.66 -10.35 1.19
CA ARG A 142 -4.94 -10.15 -0.22
C ARG A 142 -6.36 -9.61 -0.41
N LEU A 143 -6.49 -8.51 -1.14
CA LEU A 143 -7.74 -8.07 -1.75
C LEU A 143 -7.73 -8.52 -3.21
N CYS A 144 -8.56 -9.48 -3.57
CA CYS A 144 -8.70 -9.95 -4.93
C CYS A 144 -9.39 -8.91 -5.82
N GLU A 145 -9.52 -9.22 -7.11
CA GLU A 145 -10.04 -8.29 -8.13
C GLU A 145 -11.34 -7.60 -7.70
N GLY A 146 -11.34 -6.27 -7.69
CA GLY A 146 -12.52 -5.46 -7.36
C GLY A 146 -13.02 -5.57 -5.93
N ALA A 147 -12.32 -6.27 -5.04
CA ALA A 147 -12.69 -6.34 -3.61
C ALA A 147 -12.55 -4.97 -2.93
N LYS A 148 -13.39 -4.70 -1.93
CA LYS A 148 -13.47 -3.40 -1.27
C LYS A 148 -13.40 -3.51 0.25
N ALA A 149 -12.51 -2.72 0.86
CA ALA A 149 -12.42 -2.48 2.29
C ALA A 149 -12.20 -0.99 2.51
N ASN A 150 -13.26 -0.21 2.68
CA ASN A 150 -13.19 1.23 2.51
C ASN A 150 -13.00 2.02 3.82
N HIS A 151 -13.28 1.45 5.00
CA HIS A 151 -13.30 2.23 6.23
C HIS A 151 -12.92 1.43 7.47
N LEU A 152 -11.99 1.96 8.30
CA LEU A 152 -11.76 1.57 9.69
C LEU A 152 -11.59 0.05 9.90
N THR A 153 -10.84 -0.63 9.05
CA THR A 153 -10.79 -2.09 8.97
C THR A 153 -9.38 -2.61 9.21
N TYR A 154 -9.25 -3.72 9.92
CA TYR A 154 -8.00 -4.47 9.99
C TYR A 154 -8.13 -5.83 9.29
N LEU A 155 -7.29 -6.05 8.27
CA LEU A 155 -7.16 -7.31 7.53
C LEU A 155 -5.76 -7.90 7.77
N GLY A 156 -5.69 -8.86 8.67
CA GLY A 156 -4.46 -9.60 8.97
C GLY A 156 -4.58 -11.07 8.62
N ASP A 157 -3.57 -11.63 7.94
CA ASP A 157 -3.55 -13.03 7.50
C ASP A 157 -4.88 -13.44 6.83
N ALA A 158 -5.35 -12.63 5.86
CA ALA A 158 -6.68 -12.75 5.27
C ALA A 158 -6.63 -12.81 3.74
N GLU A 159 -7.62 -13.47 3.16
CA GLU A 159 -7.90 -13.43 1.73
C GLU A 159 -9.35 -13.00 1.51
N VAL A 160 -9.50 -11.91 0.77
CA VAL A 160 -10.81 -11.34 0.43
C VAL A 160 -11.06 -11.58 -1.04
N GLY A 161 -12.03 -12.41 -1.34
CA GLY A 161 -12.39 -12.84 -2.68
C GLY A 161 -12.82 -11.70 -3.60
N ALA A 162 -12.81 -11.99 -4.90
CA ALA A 162 -13.13 -10.99 -5.90
C ALA A 162 -14.49 -10.33 -5.64
N ARG A 163 -14.56 -9.01 -5.79
CA ARG A 163 -15.78 -8.20 -5.61
C ARG A 163 -16.47 -8.32 -4.25
N ALA A 164 -15.84 -8.98 -3.27
CA ALA A 164 -16.37 -9.00 -1.91
C ALA A 164 -16.30 -7.59 -1.28
N ASN A 165 -17.24 -7.29 -0.41
CA ASN A 165 -17.33 -6.01 0.27
C ASN A 165 -17.16 -6.18 1.77
N ILE A 166 -16.16 -5.50 2.34
CA ILE A 166 -15.88 -5.48 3.77
C ILE A 166 -16.49 -4.22 4.37
N GLY A 167 -17.42 -4.38 5.29
CA GLY A 167 -18.07 -3.29 6.01
C GLY A 167 -17.13 -2.57 6.96
N ALA A 168 -17.44 -1.32 7.26
CA ALA A 168 -16.64 -0.47 8.14
C ALA A 168 -16.47 -1.09 9.54
N GLY A 169 -15.28 -1.02 10.11
CA GLY A 169 -15.00 -1.54 11.44
C GLY A 169 -14.84 -3.07 11.51
N THR A 170 -14.78 -3.76 10.38
CA THR A 170 -14.52 -5.20 10.35
C THR A 170 -13.09 -5.51 10.77
N ILE A 171 -12.92 -6.56 11.58
CA ILE A 171 -11.62 -7.01 12.08
C ILE A 171 -11.47 -8.51 11.83
N THR A 172 -10.38 -8.92 11.18
CA THR A 172 -9.95 -10.33 11.19
C THR A 172 -9.17 -10.57 12.49
N CYS A 173 -9.76 -11.35 13.41
CA CYS A 173 -9.13 -11.72 14.67
C CYS A 173 -8.18 -12.91 14.42
N ASN A 174 -7.02 -12.62 13.84
CA ASN A 174 -6.07 -13.61 13.31
C ASN A 174 -5.09 -14.19 14.34
N TYR A 175 -5.14 -13.75 15.59
CA TYR A 175 -4.18 -14.14 16.62
C TYR A 175 -4.87 -14.58 17.93
N ASP A 176 -4.57 -15.78 18.39
CA ASP A 176 -5.16 -16.39 19.60
C ASP A 176 -4.32 -16.19 20.89
N GLY A 177 -3.24 -15.42 20.78
CA GLY A 177 -2.26 -15.22 21.86
C GLY A 177 -0.99 -16.03 21.68
N VAL A 178 -1.00 -17.07 20.83
CA VAL A 178 0.14 -17.94 20.54
C VAL A 178 0.37 -18.08 19.02
N ASN A 179 -0.68 -18.45 18.28
CA ASN A 179 -0.62 -18.75 16.84
C ASN A 179 -1.42 -17.72 16.03
N LYS A 180 -1.13 -17.69 14.72
CA LYS A 180 -1.90 -16.92 13.74
C LYS A 180 -2.63 -17.86 12.80
N TYR A 181 -3.86 -17.48 12.48
CA TYR A 181 -4.74 -18.23 11.61
C TYR A 181 -5.26 -17.36 10.49
N LYS A 182 -5.67 -17.99 9.40
CA LYS A 182 -6.14 -17.31 8.21
C LYS A 182 -7.66 -17.16 8.23
N THR A 183 -8.13 -16.00 7.75
CA THR A 183 -9.52 -15.76 7.39
C THR A 183 -9.65 -15.81 5.87
N ILE A 184 -10.66 -16.53 5.37
CA ILE A 184 -10.99 -16.60 3.95
C ILE A 184 -12.39 -16.04 3.76
N ILE A 185 -12.53 -15.09 2.84
CA ILE A 185 -13.80 -14.49 2.46
C ILE A 185 -14.00 -14.76 0.97
N GLY A 186 -15.08 -15.42 0.62
CA GLY A 186 -15.40 -15.82 -0.75
C GLY A 186 -15.73 -14.64 -1.68
N GLU A 187 -15.78 -14.92 -2.97
CA GLU A 187 -16.14 -13.92 -3.96
C GLU A 187 -17.57 -13.40 -3.74
N HIS A 188 -17.79 -12.12 -4.04
CA HIS A 188 -19.09 -11.45 -3.86
C HIS A 188 -19.67 -11.49 -2.44
N ALA A 189 -18.95 -12.01 -1.44
CA ALA A 189 -19.43 -12.00 -0.05
C ALA A 189 -19.58 -10.55 0.47
N PHE A 190 -20.56 -10.35 1.31
CA PHE A 190 -20.84 -9.07 1.97
C PHE A 190 -20.67 -9.20 3.48
N ILE A 191 -19.68 -8.53 4.03
CA ILE A 191 -19.46 -8.49 5.47
C ILE A 191 -20.03 -7.18 6.02
N GLY A 192 -20.99 -7.30 6.92
CA GLY A 192 -21.62 -6.15 7.57
C GLY A 192 -20.63 -5.38 8.46
N SER A 193 -20.95 -4.12 8.72
CA SER A 193 -20.09 -3.25 9.55
C SER A 193 -19.92 -3.76 10.98
N ASN A 194 -18.79 -3.44 11.60
CA ASN A 194 -18.42 -3.84 12.98
C ASN A 194 -18.43 -5.37 13.21
N THR A 195 -18.11 -6.14 12.19
CA THR A 195 -18.01 -7.59 12.29
C THR A 195 -16.62 -8.02 12.76
N ALA A 196 -16.57 -8.96 13.71
CA ALA A 196 -15.35 -9.65 14.11
C ALA A 196 -15.33 -11.06 13.47
N LEU A 197 -14.33 -11.33 12.63
CA LEU A 197 -14.11 -12.65 12.03
C LEU A 197 -13.01 -13.36 12.82
N VAL A 198 -13.38 -14.35 13.62
CA VAL A 198 -12.44 -15.07 14.52
C VAL A 198 -11.80 -16.23 13.76
N ALA A 199 -10.56 -16.03 13.35
CA ALA A 199 -9.82 -17.02 12.58
C ALA A 199 -9.41 -18.25 13.43
N PRO A 200 -9.33 -19.49 12.82
CA PRO A 200 -9.60 -19.74 11.42
C PRO A 200 -11.08 -19.72 11.10
N VAL A 201 -11.47 -19.02 10.03
CA VAL A 201 -12.86 -18.96 9.57
C VAL A 201 -12.92 -18.73 8.08
N THR A 202 -13.89 -19.38 7.41
CA THR A 202 -14.22 -19.19 6.02
C THR A 202 -15.63 -18.63 5.90
N VAL A 203 -15.78 -17.51 5.20
CA VAL A 203 -17.09 -17.01 4.75
C VAL A 203 -17.20 -17.33 3.27
N GLY A 204 -18.22 -18.10 2.89
CA GLY A 204 -18.40 -18.60 1.54
C GLY A 204 -18.70 -17.51 0.51
N ALA A 205 -18.68 -17.90 -0.76
CA ALA A 205 -19.03 -17.00 -1.86
C ALA A 205 -20.47 -16.54 -1.74
N GLU A 206 -20.73 -15.27 -2.11
CA GLU A 206 -22.06 -14.64 -2.05
C GLU A 206 -22.74 -14.66 -0.65
N ALA A 207 -22.02 -15.11 0.39
CA ALA A 207 -22.55 -15.12 1.75
C ALA A 207 -22.71 -13.70 2.31
N LEU A 208 -23.71 -13.54 3.19
CA LEU A 208 -24.01 -12.28 3.86
C LEU A 208 -23.74 -12.42 5.36
N VAL A 209 -22.95 -11.50 5.92
CA VAL A 209 -22.77 -11.42 7.36
C VAL A 209 -23.43 -10.14 7.87
N GLY A 210 -24.33 -10.28 8.83
CA GLY A 210 -25.04 -9.15 9.45
C GLY A 210 -24.07 -8.24 10.22
N ALA A 211 -24.37 -6.94 10.24
CA ALA A 211 -23.57 -5.96 10.99
C ALA A 211 -23.53 -6.27 12.48
N GLY A 212 -22.36 -6.03 13.11
CA GLY A 212 -22.15 -6.26 14.54
C GLY A 212 -21.93 -7.72 14.92
N SER A 213 -21.82 -8.64 13.97
CA SER A 213 -21.67 -10.08 14.25
C SER A 213 -20.25 -10.44 14.71
N VAL A 214 -20.17 -11.51 15.52
CA VAL A 214 -18.92 -12.18 15.88
C VAL A 214 -18.92 -13.59 15.30
N ILE A 215 -18.30 -13.79 14.16
CA ILE A 215 -18.31 -15.05 13.41
C ILE A 215 -17.14 -15.93 13.86
N THR A 216 -17.46 -17.08 14.45
CA THR A 216 -16.53 -18.07 14.99
C THR A 216 -16.54 -19.41 14.27
N THR A 217 -17.46 -19.59 13.33
CA THR A 217 -17.64 -20.82 12.54
C THR A 217 -17.81 -20.46 11.06
N ASP A 218 -17.48 -21.40 10.21
CA ASP A 218 -17.60 -21.20 8.76
C ASP A 218 -19.05 -20.87 8.35
N VAL A 219 -19.20 -20.00 7.37
CA VAL A 219 -20.47 -19.61 6.76
C VAL A 219 -20.49 -20.19 5.35
N PRO A 220 -21.47 -21.06 4.99
CA PRO A 220 -21.57 -21.63 3.65
C PRO A 220 -21.82 -20.58 2.57
N ASP A 221 -21.62 -20.98 1.31
CA ASP A 221 -21.89 -20.12 0.15
C ASP A 221 -23.37 -19.70 0.12
N GLY A 222 -23.61 -18.42 -0.12
CA GLY A 222 -24.96 -17.84 -0.24
C GLY A 222 -25.75 -17.72 1.06
N ASP A 223 -25.20 -18.17 2.19
CA ASP A 223 -25.90 -18.14 3.47
C ASP A 223 -25.85 -16.78 4.15
N LEU A 224 -26.82 -16.55 5.05
CA LEU A 224 -26.88 -15.41 5.95
C LEU A 224 -26.43 -15.81 7.35
N ALA A 225 -25.38 -15.17 7.86
CA ALA A 225 -24.94 -15.32 9.23
C ALA A 225 -25.18 -14.05 10.04
N VAL A 226 -25.75 -14.21 11.25
CA VAL A 226 -25.94 -13.14 12.24
C VAL A 226 -25.63 -13.75 13.61
N ALA A 227 -24.69 -13.16 14.37
CA ALA A 227 -24.24 -13.69 15.64
C ALA A 227 -23.84 -12.58 16.63
#